data_ef030d4102bf263779a11d6a339f2a71
#
_entry.id   ef030d4102bf263779a11d6a339f2a71
#
_cell.length_a   1.000
_cell.length_b   1.000
_cell.length_c   1.000
_cell.angle_alpha   90.00
_cell.angle_beta   90.00
_cell.angle_gamma   90.00
#
_symmetry.space_group_name_H-M   'P 1'
#
loop_
_entity.id
_entity.type
_entity.pdbx_description
1 polymer ?
#
loop_
_entity_poly.entity_id
_entity_poly.type
_entity_poly.pdbx_seq_one_letter_code
_entity_poly.pdbx_strand_id
1 'polypeptide(L)'
;MERLDKIIAGTGKYSRREVKELVRQGRVVVDGRLASSPEEKVDADAACLLVDGQALDCRRYTYLMLHKPAGVLSARVDGRQQTVLDLLPPELRKRDLSPVGRLDKDTEGLLLLTNHGELTHRLLSPRYHVDKVYYARVEGVLTAADTAAFAGGMVLADGLECLPAGLELLSPQEALVTLREGKFHQVKRMLAACGKPVTYLKRLSMGPLRLDEALAPGAFRPLSEGEIHTLLDICGLNAST
;
A
#
# COMPACT_ATOMS: atom_id res chain seq x y z
N MET A 1 -0.47 -11.28 22.64
CA MET A 1 0.27 -12.51 23.02
C MET A 1 0.00 -13.63 22.03
N GLU A 2 1.00 -14.08 21.31
CA GLU A 2 0.95 -15.14 20.29
C GLU A 2 2.10 -16.15 20.52
N ARG A 3 2.02 -17.35 19.93
CA ARG A 3 3.08 -18.36 20.08
C ARG A 3 4.35 -17.91 19.36
N LEU A 4 5.50 -18.08 20.02
CA LEU A 4 6.82 -17.68 19.51
C LEU A 4 7.12 -18.32 18.14
N ASP A 5 6.81 -19.64 17.96
CA ASP A 5 7.02 -20.33 16.70
C ASP A 5 6.18 -19.73 15.55
N LYS A 6 4.98 -19.25 15.86
CA LYS A 6 4.11 -18.59 14.86
C LYS A 6 4.62 -17.19 14.52
N ILE A 7 5.04 -16.42 15.52
CA ILE A 7 5.60 -15.07 15.33
C ILE A 7 6.83 -15.13 14.43
N ILE A 8 7.83 -15.94 14.78
CA ILE A 8 9.08 -16.04 14.03
C ILE A 8 8.84 -16.58 12.61
N ALA A 9 7.99 -17.61 12.46
CA ALA A 9 7.63 -18.12 11.13
C ALA A 9 6.88 -17.08 10.28
N GLY A 10 6.09 -16.21 10.90
CA GLY A 10 5.39 -15.11 10.26
C GLY A 10 6.33 -14.09 9.58
N THR A 11 7.60 -14.03 9.96
CA THR A 11 8.60 -13.18 9.31
C THR A 11 8.97 -13.65 7.89
N GLY A 12 8.64 -14.91 7.56
CA GLY A 12 8.97 -15.54 6.28
C GLY A 12 10.42 -16.05 6.17
N LYS A 13 11.27 -15.79 7.18
CA LYS A 13 12.68 -16.24 7.20
C LYS A 13 12.82 -17.71 7.59
N TYR A 14 11.95 -18.20 8.47
CA TYR A 14 12.00 -19.55 9.03
C TYR A 14 10.64 -20.23 8.93
N SER A 15 10.63 -21.56 8.72
CA SER A 15 9.44 -22.38 8.92
C SER A 15 9.24 -22.67 10.40
N ARG A 16 8.02 -23.03 10.82
CA ARG A 16 7.75 -23.43 12.22
C ARG A 16 8.64 -24.60 12.70
N ARG A 17 9.01 -25.51 11.79
CA ARG A 17 9.89 -26.64 12.11
C ARG A 17 11.30 -26.14 12.42
N GLU A 18 11.82 -25.22 11.63
CA GLU A 18 13.13 -24.61 11.87
C GLU A 18 13.14 -23.80 13.16
N VAL A 19 12.07 -23.04 13.46
CA VAL A 19 11.96 -22.31 14.74
C VAL A 19 12.03 -23.22 15.96
N LYS A 20 11.35 -24.38 15.93
CA LYS A 20 11.43 -25.38 17.01
C LYS A 20 12.86 -25.88 17.23
N GLU A 21 13.59 -26.09 16.15
CA GLU A 21 14.99 -26.52 16.21
C GLU A 21 15.89 -25.39 16.75
N LEU A 22 15.70 -24.14 16.29
CA LEU A 22 16.45 -22.98 16.79
C LEU A 22 16.23 -22.76 18.29
N VAL A 23 15.01 -22.87 18.79
CA VAL A 23 14.72 -22.77 20.23
C VAL A 23 15.39 -23.90 21.02
N ARG A 24 15.32 -25.14 20.52
CA ARG A 24 15.97 -26.29 21.17
C ARG A 24 17.50 -26.12 21.26
N GLN A 25 18.11 -25.46 20.28
CA GLN A 25 19.55 -25.18 20.22
C GLN A 25 19.94 -23.93 21.03
N GLY A 26 19.01 -23.24 21.70
CA GLY A 26 19.29 -22.03 22.46
C GLY A 26 19.67 -20.82 21.57
N ARG A 27 19.25 -20.78 20.33
CA ARG A 27 19.57 -19.73 19.35
C ARG A 27 18.52 -18.62 19.25
N VAL A 28 17.46 -18.70 20.06
CA VAL A 28 16.38 -17.71 20.10
C VAL A 28 16.39 -17.02 21.46
N VAL A 29 16.44 -15.68 21.44
CA VAL A 29 16.40 -14.82 22.61
C VAL A 29 15.15 -13.96 22.56
N VAL A 30 14.43 -13.88 23.67
CA VAL A 30 13.22 -13.07 23.88
C VAL A 30 13.49 -12.13 25.03
N ASP A 31 13.46 -10.83 24.81
CA ASP A 31 13.70 -9.79 25.84
C ASP A 31 14.96 -10.04 26.68
N GLY A 32 16.05 -10.42 26.01
CA GLY A 32 17.36 -10.67 26.64
C GLY A 32 17.52 -12.04 27.32
N ARG A 33 16.51 -12.92 27.33
CA ARG A 33 16.59 -14.29 27.86
C ARG A 33 16.42 -15.33 26.77
N LEU A 34 17.00 -16.52 26.97
CA LEU A 34 16.75 -17.64 26.06
C LEU A 34 15.27 -18.03 26.08
N ALA A 35 14.72 -18.28 24.89
CA ALA A 35 13.35 -18.78 24.76
C ALA A 35 13.17 -20.11 25.50
N SER A 36 12.13 -20.21 26.31
CA SER A 36 11.85 -21.40 27.13
C SER A 36 11.23 -22.53 26.32
N SER A 37 10.40 -22.21 25.34
CA SER A 37 9.80 -23.17 24.42
C SER A 37 9.31 -22.48 23.12
N PRO A 38 9.15 -23.23 22.02
CA PRO A 38 8.56 -22.71 20.80
C PRO A 38 7.10 -22.25 20.97
N GLU A 39 6.41 -22.79 21.97
CA GLU A 39 5.01 -22.52 22.29
C GLU A 39 4.83 -21.35 23.24
N GLU A 40 5.91 -20.78 23.83
CA GLU A 40 5.78 -19.66 24.76
C GLU A 40 5.03 -18.49 24.09
N LYS A 41 4.21 -17.81 24.88
CA LYS A 41 3.39 -16.70 24.40
C LYS A 41 4.16 -15.38 24.57
N VAL A 42 4.34 -14.69 23.47
CA VAL A 42 5.09 -13.44 23.38
C VAL A 42 4.22 -12.37 22.73
N ASP A 43 4.41 -11.12 23.10
CA ASP A 43 3.83 -9.99 22.39
C ASP A 43 4.74 -9.60 21.22
N ALA A 44 4.29 -9.88 19.99
CA ALA A 44 5.09 -9.65 18.79
C ALA A 44 5.40 -8.16 18.53
N ASP A 45 4.56 -7.26 19.04
CA ASP A 45 4.69 -5.82 18.80
C ASP A 45 5.58 -5.13 19.85
N ALA A 46 5.76 -5.75 21.02
CA ALA A 46 6.53 -5.21 22.15
C ALA A 46 7.87 -5.93 22.39
N ALA A 47 7.96 -7.23 22.07
CA ALA A 47 9.12 -8.03 22.41
C ALA A 47 10.31 -7.81 21.47
N CYS A 48 11.51 -7.76 22.07
CA CYS A 48 12.76 -7.80 21.32
C CYS A 48 13.15 -9.28 21.06
N LEU A 49 13.03 -9.71 19.80
CA LEU A 49 13.37 -11.07 19.40
C LEU A 49 14.69 -11.11 18.64
N LEU A 50 15.61 -11.98 19.10
CA LEU A 50 16.87 -12.22 18.38
C LEU A 50 16.92 -13.69 17.96
N VAL A 51 17.41 -13.92 16.76
CA VAL A 51 17.78 -15.26 16.26
C VAL A 51 19.24 -15.17 15.80
N ASP A 52 20.09 -16.04 16.35
CA ASP A 52 21.55 -16.00 16.14
C ASP A 52 22.18 -14.64 16.47
N GLY A 53 21.67 -13.96 17.48
CA GLY A 53 22.11 -12.62 17.87
C GLY A 53 21.65 -11.48 16.94
N GLN A 54 20.91 -11.79 15.87
CA GLN A 54 20.36 -10.78 14.95
C GLN A 54 18.90 -10.45 15.30
N ALA A 55 18.60 -9.14 15.38
CA ALA A 55 17.24 -8.68 15.63
C ALA A 55 16.29 -9.10 14.50
N LEU A 56 15.12 -9.59 14.88
CA LEU A 56 14.10 -10.05 13.96
C LEU A 56 12.88 -9.12 14.08
N ASP A 57 12.49 -8.49 12.96
CA ASP A 57 11.24 -7.72 12.91
C ASP A 57 10.05 -8.68 12.89
N CYS A 58 9.43 -8.83 14.03
CA CYS A 58 8.32 -9.74 14.28
C CYS A 58 6.96 -9.06 14.34
N ARG A 59 6.87 -7.78 14.03
CA ARG A 59 5.61 -7.03 14.05
C ARG A 59 4.53 -7.76 13.27
N ARG A 60 3.34 -7.81 13.85
CA ARG A 60 2.17 -8.49 13.30
C ARG A 60 1.82 -7.97 11.91
N TYR A 61 1.84 -6.64 11.75
CA TYR A 61 1.51 -5.99 10.50
C TYR A 61 2.76 -5.43 9.81
N THR A 62 2.79 -5.57 8.51
CA THR A 62 3.82 -5.01 7.64
C THR A 62 3.18 -3.95 6.75
N TYR A 63 3.84 -2.81 6.63
CA TYR A 63 3.39 -1.70 5.79
C TYR A 63 4.54 -1.26 4.89
N LEU A 64 4.35 -1.38 3.57
CA LEU A 64 5.37 -1.03 2.59
C LEU A 64 4.82 0.01 1.61
N MET A 65 5.56 1.08 1.41
CA MET A 65 5.36 1.97 0.27
C MET A 65 6.10 1.39 -0.92
N LEU A 66 5.38 1.12 -1.99
CA LEU A 66 5.92 0.72 -3.28
C LEU A 66 5.74 1.87 -4.28
N HIS A 67 6.79 2.25 -4.99
CA HIS A 67 6.66 3.00 -6.22
C HIS A 67 6.34 2.03 -7.37
N LYS A 68 5.05 1.75 -7.58
CA LYS A 68 4.63 0.82 -8.62
C LYS A 68 5.10 1.32 -10.00
N PRO A 69 5.83 0.53 -10.78
CA PRO A 69 6.16 0.87 -12.15
C PRO A 69 5.00 0.56 -13.10
N ALA A 70 5.02 1.13 -14.30
CA ALA A 70 4.16 0.68 -15.39
C ALA A 70 4.46 -0.78 -15.78
N GLY A 71 3.50 -1.46 -16.38
CA GLY A 71 3.64 -2.83 -16.88
C GLY A 71 3.36 -3.94 -15.86
N VAL A 72 3.22 -3.61 -14.57
CA VAL A 72 3.04 -4.57 -13.47
C VAL A 72 1.61 -4.52 -12.93
N LEU A 73 1.03 -5.67 -12.61
CA LEU A 73 -0.34 -5.77 -12.07
C LEU A 73 -0.40 -5.49 -10.58
N SER A 74 -1.41 -4.73 -10.15
CA SER A 74 -1.77 -4.56 -8.73
C SER A 74 -2.53 -5.78 -8.21
N ALA A 75 -1.87 -6.93 -8.16
CA ALA A 75 -2.41 -8.21 -7.71
C ALA A 75 -1.41 -8.92 -6.81
N ARG A 76 -1.89 -9.94 -6.07
CA ARG A 76 -1.01 -10.81 -5.26
C ARG A 76 -0.31 -11.85 -6.12
N VAL A 77 -1.04 -12.44 -7.03
CA VAL A 77 -0.57 -13.51 -7.94
C VAL A 77 -1.28 -13.36 -9.26
N ASP A 78 -0.59 -13.59 -10.34
CA ASP A 78 -1.14 -13.79 -11.67
C ASP A 78 -0.36 -14.90 -12.37
N GLY A 79 -1.06 -15.74 -13.15
CA GLY A 79 -0.44 -16.90 -13.82
C GLY A 79 0.37 -16.56 -15.07
N ARG A 80 0.29 -15.31 -15.57
CA ARG A 80 0.87 -14.91 -16.86
C ARG A 80 1.66 -13.60 -16.82
N GLN A 81 1.37 -12.74 -15.87
CA GLN A 81 1.92 -11.40 -15.81
C GLN A 81 2.56 -11.12 -14.44
N GLN A 82 3.61 -10.32 -14.46
CA GLN A 82 4.27 -9.87 -13.25
C GLN A 82 3.34 -9.03 -12.37
N THR A 83 3.33 -9.31 -11.08
CA THR A 83 2.54 -8.61 -10.08
C THR A 83 3.41 -7.72 -9.19
N VAL A 84 2.79 -6.83 -8.43
CA VAL A 84 3.50 -5.98 -7.45
C VAL A 84 4.17 -6.79 -6.34
N LEU A 85 3.69 -8.00 -6.03
CA LEU A 85 4.32 -8.89 -5.06
C LEU A 85 5.60 -9.53 -5.61
N ASP A 86 5.70 -9.71 -6.93
CA ASP A 86 6.90 -10.26 -7.58
C ASP A 86 8.10 -9.30 -7.53
N LEU A 87 7.86 -8.02 -7.23
CA LEU A 87 8.92 -7.02 -7.02
C LEU A 87 9.56 -7.14 -5.63
N LEU A 88 8.93 -7.87 -4.70
CA LEU A 88 9.42 -8.02 -3.33
C LEU A 88 10.36 -9.22 -3.20
N PRO A 89 11.30 -9.20 -2.25
CA PRO A 89 12.12 -10.35 -1.91
C PRO A 89 11.26 -11.49 -1.31
N PRO A 90 11.74 -12.75 -1.40
CA PRO A 90 10.97 -13.94 -0.99
C PRO A 90 10.41 -13.88 0.43
N GLU A 91 11.14 -13.30 1.37
CA GLU A 91 10.75 -13.19 2.79
C GLU A 91 9.49 -12.33 2.95
N LEU A 92 9.42 -11.21 2.23
CA LEU A 92 8.25 -10.31 2.27
C LEU A 92 7.05 -10.91 1.54
N ARG A 93 7.26 -11.67 0.46
CA ARG A 93 6.16 -12.36 -0.24
C ARG A 93 5.43 -13.35 0.68
N LYS A 94 6.14 -13.98 1.63
CA LYS A 94 5.56 -14.91 2.61
C LYS A 94 4.75 -14.23 3.72
N ARG A 95 4.80 -12.90 3.85
CA ARG A 95 4.10 -12.14 4.89
C ARG A 95 2.61 -11.89 4.61
N ASP A 96 2.03 -12.55 3.63
CA ASP A 96 0.61 -12.43 3.25
C ASP A 96 0.18 -11.01 2.84
N LEU A 97 1.11 -10.25 2.26
CA LEU A 97 0.88 -8.88 1.82
C LEU A 97 -0.11 -8.82 0.66
N SER A 98 -0.88 -7.73 0.64
CA SER A 98 -1.81 -7.39 -0.44
C SER A 98 -1.70 -5.91 -0.78
N PRO A 99 -1.92 -5.51 -2.03
CA PRO A 99 -2.00 -4.11 -2.39
C PRO A 99 -3.28 -3.47 -1.81
N VAL A 100 -3.14 -2.26 -1.26
CA VAL A 100 -4.25 -1.43 -0.81
C VAL A 100 -4.85 -0.70 -2.01
N GLY A 101 -5.89 -1.28 -2.55
CA GLY A 101 -6.49 -0.86 -3.81
C GLY A 101 -5.64 -1.25 -5.02
N ARG A 102 -6.01 -0.69 -6.15
CA ARG A 102 -5.40 -1.03 -7.43
C ARG A 102 -5.00 0.23 -8.18
N LEU A 103 -3.85 0.18 -8.83
CA LEU A 103 -3.47 1.04 -9.94
C LEU A 103 -3.54 0.20 -11.22
N ASP A 104 -3.92 0.82 -12.31
CA ASP A 104 -3.95 0.17 -13.62
C ASP A 104 -2.54 -0.33 -13.98
N LYS A 105 -2.45 -1.26 -14.91
CA LYS A 105 -1.17 -1.84 -15.33
C LYS A 105 -0.17 -0.79 -15.79
N ASP A 106 -0.62 0.20 -16.54
CA ASP A 106 0.17 1.31 -17.10
C ASP A 106 0.25 2.54 -16.17
N THR A 107 -0.47 2.55 -15.03
CA THR A 107 -0.40 3.63 -14.03
C THR A 107 0.73 3.36 -13.05
N GLU A 108 1.49 4.39 -12.76
CA GLU A 108 2.63 4.37 -11.84
C GLU A 108 2.30 4.99 -10.49
N GLY A 109 3.27 4.95 -9.58
CA GLY A 109 3.27 5.74 -8.36
C GLY A 109 3.00 4.97 -7.08
N LEU A 110 2.53 5.69 -6.06
CA LEU A 110 2.38 5.18 -4.70
C LEU A 110 1.37 4.04 -4.64
N LEU A 111 1.81 2.88 -4.20
CA LEU A 111 0.96 1.75 -3.83
C LEU A 111 1.37 1.24 -2.45
N LEU A 112 0.43 1.26 -1.51
CA LEU A 112 0.63 0.66 -0.19
C LEU A 112 0.43 -0.85 -0.28
N LEU A 113 1.36 -1.61 0.29
CA LEU A 113 1.25 -3.06 0.46
C LEU A 113 1.19 -3.38 1.96
N THR A 114 0.23 -4.17 2.39
CA THR A 114 0.08 -4.55 3.81
C THR A 114 -0.67 -5.87 3.97
N ASN A 115 -0.51 -6.51 5.13
CA ASN A 115 -1.33 -7.61 5.60
C ASN A 115 -2.38 -7.16 6.65
N HIS A 116 -2.54 -5.84 6.86
CA HIS A 116 -3.54 -5.28 7.78
C HIS A 116 -4.89 -5.10 7.07
N GLY A 117 -5.71 -6.14 7.06
CA GLY A 117 -6.97 -6.18 6.30
C GLY A 117 -7.97 -5.10 6.69
N GLU A 118 -8.09 -4.78 8.00
CA GLU A 118 -9.01 -3.74 8.47
C GLU A 118 -8.58 -2.34 7.99
N LEU A 119 -7.29 -2.03 8.05
CA LEU A 119 -6.76 -0.78 7.49
C LEU A 119 -7.04 -0.69 5.99
N THR A 120 -6.78 -1.78 5.25
CA THR A 120 -7.07 -1.85 3.81
C THR A 120 -8.53 -1.54 3.52
N HIS A 121 -9.46 -2.17 4.26
CA HIS A 121 -10.88 -1.94 4.08
C HIS A 121 -11.27 -0.47 4.33
N ARG A 122 -10.75 0.15 5.40
CA ARG A 122 -11.07 1.54 5.74
C ARG A 122 -10.47 2.54 4.74
N LEU A 123 -9.23 2.36 4.30
CA LEU A 123 -8.58 3.21 3.29
C LEU A 123 -9.28 3.19 1.93
N LEU A 124 -9.93 2.09 1.59
CA LEU A 124 -10.64 1.92 0.32
C LEU A 124 -12.11 2.30 0.39
N SER A 125 -12.70 2.30 1.57
CA SER A 125 -14.10 2.61 1.78
C SER A 125 -14.37 4.10 1.53
N PRO A 126 -15.37 4.46 0.70
CA PRO A 126 -15.76 5.84 0.46
C PRO A 126 -16.14 6.60 1.75
N ARG A 127 -16.57 5.88 2.81
CA ARG A 127 -16.97 6.45 4.11
C ARG A 127 -15.84 7.23 4.79
N TYR A 128 -14.59 6.87 4.57
CA TYR A 128 -13.43 7.52 5.22
C TYR A 128 -12.85 8.66 4.40
N HIS A 129 -13.40 8.94 3.20
CA HIS A 129 -13.03 10.06 2.35
C HIS A 129 -11.51 10.23 2.15
N VAL A 130 -10.78 9.12 2.03
CA VAL A 130 -9.33 9.15 1.85
C VAL A 130 -8.99 9.66 0.45
N ASP A 131 -8.43 10.87 0.40
CA ASP A 131 -8.01 11.51 -0.84
C ASP A 131 -6.89 10.74 -1.52
N LYS A 132 -6.97 10.64 -2.85
CA LYS A 132 -5.93 10.08 -3.71
C LYS A 132 -5.58 11.11 -4.76
N VAL A 133 -4.34 11.57 -4.75
CA VAL A 133 -3.87 12.59 -5.69
C VAL A 133 -3.05 11.93 -6.80
N TYR A 134 -3.41 12.27 -8.02
CA TYR A 134 -2.74 11.78 -9.23
C TYR A 134 -2.18 12.95 -10.02
N TYR A 135 -0.95 12.81 -10.50
CA TYR A 135 -0.45 13.60 -11.61
C TYR A 135 -0.88 12.96 -12.90
N ALA A 136 -1.49 13.73 -13.78
CA ALA A 136 -1.94 13.30 -15.09
C ALA A 136 -1.35 14.18 -16.18
N ARG A 137 -0.89 13.56 -17.27
CA ARG A 137 -0.60 14.23 -18.53
C ARG A 137 -1.62 13.78 -19.56
N VAL A 138 -2.09 14.72 -20.39
CA VAL A 138 -3.17 14.50 -21.35
C VAL A 138 -2.81 14.96 -22.76
N GLU A 139 -3.55 14.48 -23.75
CA GLU A 139 -3.62 15.08 -25.06
C GLU A 139 -4.61 16.26 -25.04
N GLY A 140 -4.31 17.29 -25.84
CA GLY A 140 -5.12 18.50 -25.90
C GLY A 140 -4.79 19.52 -24.80
N VAL A 141 -5.64 20.52 -24.61
CA VAL A 141 -5.43 21.64 -23.70
C VAL A 141 -6.50 21.59 -22.61
N LEU A 142 -6.06 21.46 -21.36
CA LEU A 142 -6.92 21.55 -20.18
C LEU A 142 -7.39 22.98 -19.95
N THR A 143 -8.63 23.15 -19.52
CA THR A 143 -9.29 24.45 -19.36
C THR A 143 -10.03 24.55 -18.03
N ALA A 144 -10.47 25.75 -17.66
CA ALA A 144 -11.34 25.98 -16.51
C ALA A 144 -12.68 25.22 -16.62
N ALA A 145 -13.17 24.95 -17.83
CA ALA A 145 -14.37 24.15 -18.04
C ALA A 145 -14.18 22.69 -17.60
N ASP A 146 -13.00 22.13 -17.82
CA ASP A 146 -12.66 20.78 -17.37
C ASP A 146 -12.60 20.73 -15.83
N THR A 147 -12.03 21.75 -15.19
CA THR A 147 -12.03 21.89 -13.72
C THR A 147 -13.45 21.97 -13.17
N ALA A 148 -14.33 22.76 -13.80
CA ALA A 148 -15.73 22.87 -13.38
C ALA A 148 -16.48 21.54 -13.55
N ALA A 149 -16.24 20.80 -14.63
CA ALA A 149 -16.83 19.49 -14.86
C ALA A 149 -16.42 18.47 -13.76
N PHE A 150 -15.15 18.46 -13.37
CA PHE A 150 -14.67 17.61 -12.27
C PHE A 150 -15.31 17.99 -10.95
N ALA A 151 -15.37 19.27 -10.62
CA ALA A 151 -15.95 19.79 -9.38
C ALA A 151 -17.45 19.48 -9.24
N GLY A 152 -18.18 19.39 -10.35
CA GLY A 152 -19.59 19.00 -10.38
C GLY A 152 -19.84 17.50 -10.24
N GLY A 153 -18.82 16.69 -10.41
CA GLY A 153 -18.99 15.25 -10.69
C GLY A 153 -19.49 15.03 -12.11
N MET A 154 -19.47 13.80 -12.59
CA MET A 154 -19.95 13.51 -13.95
C MET A 154 -20.52 12.10 -14.08
N VAL A 155 -21.45 11.95 -15.03
CA VAL A 155 -21.95 10.64 -15.45
C VAL A 155 -21.21 10.28 -16.74
N LEU A 156 -20.53 9.14 -16.73
CA LEU A 156 -19.77 8.64 -17.89
C LEU A 156 -20.70 7.96 -18.89
N ALA A 157 -20.22 7.74 -20.12
CA ALA A 157 -21.02 7.23 -21.24
C ALA A 157 -21.72 5.88 -20.97
N ASP A 158 -21.19 5.06 -20.06
CA ASP A 158 -21.78 3.78 -19.62
C ASP A 158 -22.72 3.93 -18.41
N GLY A 159 -23.06 5.15 -18.02
CA GLY A 159 -23.91 5.45 -16.88
C GLY A 159 -23.18 5.44 -15.53
N LEU A 160 -21.85 5.28 -15.48
CA LEU A 160 -21.10 5.33 -14.23
C LEU A 160 -21.09 6.76 -13.69
N GLU A 161 -21.71 6.97 -12.53
CA GLU A 161 -21.70 8.24 -11.82
C GLU A 161 -20.35 8.42 -11.10
N CYS A 162 -19.63 9.50 -11.35
CA CYS A 162 -18.41 9.88 -10.63
C CYS A 162 -18.71 11.02 -9.66
N LEU A 163 -18.26 10.85 -8.41
CA LEU A 163 -18.38 11.90 -7.38
C LEU A 163 -17.59 13.15 -7.78
N PRO A 164 -17.93 14.32 -7.22
CA PRO A 164 -17.13 15.53 -7.33
C PRO A 164 -15.65 15.27 -7.02
N ALA A 165 -14.79 15.79 -7.89
CA ALA A 165 -13.35 15.56 -7.86
C ALA A 165 -12.59 16.88 -8.06
N GLY A 166 -11.35 16.94 -7.58
CA GLY A 166 -10.46 18.07 -7.84
C GLY A 166 -9.72 17.89 -9.18
N LEU A 167 -9.62 18.97 -9.95
CA LEU A 167 -8.71 19.07 -11.11
C LEU A 167 -7.97 20.42 -11.00
N GLU A 168 -6.71 20.37 -10.64
CA GLU A 168 -5.82 21.53 -10.56
C GLU A 168 -4.89 21.53 -11.78
N LEU A 169 -4.95 22.61 -12.57
CA LEU A 169 -4.14 22.74 -13.79
C LEU A 169 -2.72 23.20 -13.42
N LEU A 170 -1.73 22.40 -13.83
CA LEU A 170 -0.30 22.72 -13.67
C LEU A 170 0.27 23.38 -14.92
N SER A 171 -0.17 22.91 -16.09
CA SER A 171 0.16 23.41 -17.40
C SER A 171 -1.00 23.11 -18.38
N PRO A 172 -0.92 23.55 -19.63
CA PRO A 172 -1.97 23.22 -20.61
C PRO A 172 -2.24 21.70 -20.78
N GLN A 173 -1.28 20.85 -20.47
CA GLN A 173 -1.40 19.41 -20.68
C GLN A 173 -1.18 18.59 -19.40
N GLU A 174 -1.02 19.23 -18.24
CA GLU A 174 -0.71 18.57 -16.98
C GLU A 174 -1.62 19.05 -15.85
N ALA A 175 -2.08 18.13 -15.03
CA ALA A 175 -2.93 18.45 -13.90
C ALA A 175 -2.69 17.51 -12.71
N LEU A 176 -3.08 17.99 -11.52
CA LEU A 176 -3.34 17.14 -10.36
C LEU A 176 -4.82 16.81 -10.30
N VAL A 177 -5.12 15.52 -10.16
CA VAL A 177 -6.48 15.02 -9.99
C VAL A 177 -6.63 14.45 -8.59
N THR A 178 -7.60 14.95 -7.82
CA THR A 178 -7.89 14.48 -6.47
C THR A 178 -9.23 13.75 -6.44
N LEU A 179 -9.20 12.46 -6.05
CA LEU A 179 -10.37 11.61 -5.93
C LEU A 179 -10.54 11.09 -4.50
N ARG A 180 -11.81 10.92 -4.06
CA ARG A 180 -12.20 10.26 -2.78
C ARG A 180 -12.74 8.84 -2.96
N GLU A 181 -12.84 8.39 -4.18
CA GLU A 181 -13.28 7.06 -4.56
C GLU A 181 -12.25 6.40 -5.49
N GLY A 182 -12.54 5.21 -6.02
CA GLY A 182 -11.60 4.50 -6.89
C GLY A 182 -12.33 3.54 -7.82
N LYS A 183 -13.11 4.09 -8.77
CA LYS A 183 -13.81 3.32 -9.78
C LYS A 183 -12.85 2.87 -10.89
N PHE A 184 -13.27 1.88 -11.65
CA PHE A 184 -12.46 1.32 -12.74
C PHE A 184 -12.01 2.39 -13.74
N HIS A 185 -10.69 2.58 -13.88
CA HIS A 185 -10.03 3.57 -14.75
C HIS A 185 -10.56 5.00 -14.59
N GLN A 186 -10.99 5.39 -13.39
CA GLN A 186 -11.80 6.60 -13.17
C GLN A 186 -11.13 7.87 -13.68
N VAL A 187 -9.88 8.15 -13.30
CA VAL A 187 -9.16 9.36 -13.76
C VAL A 187 -9.11 9.44 -15.29
N LYS A 188 -8.74 8.32 -15.94
CA LYS A 188 -8.62 8.25 -17.40
C LYS A 188 -9.96 8.48 -18.08
N ARG A 189 -11.02 7.89 -17.53
CA ARG A 189 -12.37 7.99 -18.11
C ARG A 189 -12.96 9.37 -17.92
N MET A 190 -12.77 10.01 -16.77
CA MET A 190 -13.22 11.38 -16.51
C MET A 190 -12.52 12.38 -17.45
N LEU A 191 -11.20 12.28 -17.59
CA LEU A 191 -10.44 13.15 -18.51
C LEU A 191 -10.81 12.87 -19.97
N ALA A 192 -11.00 11.61 -20.36
CA ALA A 192 -11.47 11.25 -21.70
C ALA A 192 -12.88 11.80 -22.00
N ALA A 193 -13.78 11.83 -21.01
CA ALA A 193 -15.12 12.42 -21.15
C ALA A 193 -15.05 13.94 -21.41
N CYS A 194 -14.00 14.62 -20.93
CA CYS A 194 -13.68 16.00 -21.26
C CYS A 194 -12.96 16.15 -22.63
N GLY A 195 -12.77 15.07 -23.39
CA GLY A 195 -12.00 15.09 -24.63
C GLY A 195 -10.50 15.23 -24.45
N LYS A 196 -9.98 14.81 -23.28
CA LYS A 196 -8.56 14.91 -22.86
C LYS A 196 -8.01 13.52 -22.52
N PRO A 197 -7.70 12.64 -23.50
CA PRO A 197 -7.14 11.32 -23.22
C PRO A 197 -5.85 11.41 -22.42
N VAL A 198 -5.74 10.54 -21.39
CA VAL A 198 -4.54 10.47 -20.52
C VAL A 198 -3.41 9.76 -21.26
N THR A 199 -2.24 10.39 -21.33
CA THR A 199 -1.01 9.82 -21.89
C THR A 199 -0.06 9.31 -20.80
N TYR A 200 -0.14 9.87 -19.59
CA TYR A 200 0.63 9.43 -18.43
C TYR A 200 -0.16 9.64 -17.14
N LEU A 201 -0.09 8.69 -16.21
CA LEU A 201 -0.77 8.76 -14.92
C LEU A 201 0.11 8.21 -13.81
N LYS A 202 0.28 9.01 -12.75
CA LYS A 202 1.06 8.63 -11.58
C LYS A 202 0.34 9.02 -10.30
N ARG A 203 0.12 8.07 -9.38
CA ARG A 203 -0.42 8.41 -8.06
C ARG A 203 0.67 8.96 -7.15
N LEU A 204 0.50 10.19 -6.70
CA LEU A 204 1.44 10.91 -5.84
C LEU A 204 1.16 10.70 -4.36
N SER A 205 -0.12 10.57 -3.97
CA SER A 205 -0.48 10.41 -2.57
C SER A 205 -1.73 9.55 -2.36
N MET A 206 -1.87 9.03 -1.15
CA MET A 206 -3.06 8.34 -0.65
C MET A 206 -3.26 8.69 0.83
N GLY A 207 -4.27 9.50 1.13
CA GLY A 207 -4.44 10.12 2.43
C GLY A 207 -3.19 10.92 2.82
N PRO A 208 -2.62 10.70 4.02
CA PRO A 208 -1.44 11.41 4.49
C PRO A 208 -0.14 10.92 3.83
N LEU A 209 -0.15 9.75 3.21
CA LEU A 209 1.04 9.21 2.56
C LEU A 209 1.34 9.94 1.25
N ARG A 210 2.57 10.41 1.10
CA ARG A 210 3.13 10.93 -0.15
C ARG A 210 4.16 9.96 -0.69
N LEU A 211 4.19 9.81 -2.02
CA LEU A 211 5.23 9.02 -2.67
C LEU A 211 6.60 9.63 -2.33
N ASP A 212 7.49 8.81 -1.84
CA ASP A 212 8.87 9.22 -1.58
C ASP A 212 9.59 9.45 -2.91
N GLU A 213 10.07 10.67 -3.12
CA GLU A 213 10.72 11.08 -4.37
C GLU A 213 12.04 10.35 -4.62
N ALA A 214 12.71 9.92 -3.54
CA ALA A 214 13.93 9.12 -3.62
C ALA A 214 13.69 7.67 -4.02
N LEU A 215 12.42 7.22 -3.99
CA LEU A 215 12.06 5.84 -4.29
C LEU A 215 11.91 5.64 -5.80
N ALA A 216 12.87 4.97 -6.41
CA ALA A 216 12.84 4.66 -7.84
C ALA A 216 11.62 3.77 -8.21
N PRO A 217 11.10 3.83 -9.45
CA PRO A 217 10.07 2.90 -9.92
C PRO A 217 10.49 1.44 -9.73
N GLY A 218 9.60 0.63 -9.14
CA GLY A 218 9.87 -0.76 -8.75
C GLY A 218 10.49 -0.94 -7.36
N ALA A 219 11.04 0.12 -6.78
CA ALA A 219 11.57 0.08 -5.42
C ALA A 219 10.47 0.26 -4.37
N PHE A 220 10.76 -0.25 -3.17
CA PHE A 220 9.86 -0.15 -2.01
C PHE A 220 10.66 0.17 -0.75
N ARG A 221 9.98 0.68 0.27
CA ARG A 221 10.49 0.83 1.63
C ARG A 221 9.40 0.55 2.67
N PRO A 222 9.77 0.16 3.89
CA PRO A 222 8.85 0.19 5.02
C PRO A 222 8.33 1.61 5.26
N LEU A 223 7.10 1.72 5.77
CA LEU A 223 6.62 2.98 6.32
C LEU A 223 7.33 3.28 7.64
N SER A 224 7.57 4.55 7.91
CA SER A 224 8.01 5.01 9.22
C SER A 224 6.87 4.87 10.26
N GLU A 225 7.23 4.83 11.55
CA GLU A 225 6.24 4.79 12.64
C GLU A 225 5.26 5.97 12.57
N GLY A 226 5.73 7.17 12.22
CA GLY A 226 4.87 8.35 12.04
C GLY A 226 3.89 8.21 10.88
N GLU A 227 4.31 7.62 9.75
CA GLU A 227 3.43 7.33 8.61
C GLU A 227 2.36 6.29 8.99
N ILE A 228 2.75 5.24 9.71
CA ILE A 228 1.83 4.20 10.19
C ILE A 228 0.81 4.81 11.14
N HIS A 229 1.27 5.57 12.15
CA HIS A 229 0.40 6.20 13.15
C HIS A 229 -0.64 7.10 12.46
N THR A 230 -0.20 7.98 11.56
CA THR A 230 -1.10 8.89 10.84
C THR A 230 -2.13 8.14 9.99
N LEU A 231 -1.72 7.03 9.34
CA LEU A 231 -2.65 6.17 8.59
C LEU A 231 -3.71 5.52 9.49
N LEU A 232 -3.30 5.03 10.64
CA LEU A 232 -4.21 4.40 11.61
C LEU A 232 -5.19 5.42 12.18
N ASP A 233 -4.71 6.65 12.47
CA ASP A 233 -5.54 7.74 13.01
C ASP A 233 -6.65 8.15 12.05
N ILE A 234 -6.35 8.42 10.77
CA ILE A 234 -7.38 8.82 9.80
C ILE A 234 -8.41 7.71 9.54
N CYS A 235 -8.04 6.47 9.83
CA CYS A 235 -8.93 5.32 9.73
C CYS A 235 -9.65 5.00 11.05
N GLY A 236 -9.40 5.75 12.14
CA GLY A 236 -9.95 5.45 13.47
C GLY A 236 -9.50 4.10 14.02
N LEU A 237 -8.28 3.67 13.65
CA LEU A 237 -7.60 2.47 14.13
C LEU A 237 -6.47 2.89 15.07
N ASN A 238 -6.80 3.64 16.12
CA ASN A 238 -5.79 4.05 17.08
C ASN A 238 -5.06 2.82 17.59
N ALA A 239 -3.74 2.86 17.59
CA ALA A 239 -2.94 1.88 18.27
C ALA A 239 -3.46 1.86 19.73
N SER A 240 -4.05 0.74 20.14
CA SER A 240 -4.36 0.53 21.54
C SER A 240 -3.02 0.63 22.26
N THR A 241 -2.87 1.72 23.03
CA THR A 241 -1.79 1.93 23.99
C THR A 241 -1.64 0.71 24.90
#